data_48450d3ba54043b884317754e919f9f9
#
_entry.id   48450d3ba54043b884317754e919f9f9
#
_cell.length_a   1.000
_cell.length_b   1.000
_cell.length_c   1.000
_cell.angle_alpha   90.00
_cell.angle_beta   90.00
_cell.angle_gamma   90.00
#
_symmetry.space_group_name_H-M   'P 1'
#
loop_
_entity.id
_entity.type
_entity.pdbx_description
1 polymer ?
#
loop_
_entity_poly.entity_id
_entity_poly.type
_entity_poly.pdbx_seq_one_letter_code
_entity_poly.pdbx_strand_id
1 'polypeptide(L)'
;MLRFRRAATTAQEEAWRFVLLLGLVSLCADATYEGARSIAGQYLSLLGASATTVGIVAGVGEFLGYGIRLFAGMVADWTGQYWGITLLGYAVNVFAVPALALAGRWEVAAALLLAERFGKAVRTPSRDALLSYAAPPTGRGIAFGIHEALDQLGALLGPLLMAFVLQMGAGYRWGFAVLGLPAVLTMVVLLAARRHAPELYREERERVSALEKLPRRFWLYVLFAAAAAVGFPHFALVAYHVEAQGLLAEPAIPLAFSVAMATDAAAALLAGSLYDRVKLRLLFLVPALTVCSVAAVVTSTPLGIWVGIGVWGIVLGIQESVMRAAVAEVAPSPRRASAYGVFNAAYGAAWMFGSGAMGWLYDRGGIDAIVPLVLAGQAAAVVFLAATVASTRRSGTV
;
A
#
# COMPACT_ATOMS: atom_id res chain seq x y z
N MET A 1 45.15 14.04 7.08
CA MET A 1 43.82 14.68 7.14
C MET A 1 43.11 14.80 5.76
N LEU A 2 43.75 15.25 4.69
CA LEU A 2 43.13 15.38 3.35
C LEU A 2 42.69 14.05 2.70
N ARG A 3 43.35 12.94 2.91
CA ARG A 3 42.94 11.61 2.42
C ARG A 3 41.68 11.09 3.13
N PHE A 4 41.55 11.32 4.43
CA PHE A 4 40.34 10.93 5.20
C PHE A 4 39.11 11.75 4.82
N ARG A 5 39.25 13.06 4.54
CA ARG A 5 38.15 13.90 4.05
C ARG A 5 37.69 13.50 2.63
N ARG A 6 38.62 13.15 1.72
CA ARG A 6 38.25 12.65 0.39
C ARG A 6 37.55 11.28 0.43
N ALA A 7 38.03 10.36 1.28
CA ALA A 7 37.37 9.05 1.43
C ALA A 7 35.97 9.18 2.06
N ALA A 8 35.75 10.08 3.02
CA ALA A 8 34.46 10.33 3.61
C ALA A 8 33.48 11.00 2.61
N THR A 9 33.95 11.88 1.72
CA THR A 9 33.13 12.49 0.68
C THR A 9 32.74 11.48 -0.41
N THR A 10 33.63 10.57 -0.81
CA THR A 10 33.32 9.51 -1.78
C THR A 10 32.31 8.51 -1.24
N ALA A 11 32.44 8.06 0.01
CA ALA A 11 31.47 7.15 0.63
C ALA A 11 30.07 7.78 0.76
N GLN A 12 30.00 9.08 1.05
CA GLN A 12 28.73 9.81 1.11
C GLN A 12 28.11 9.96 -0.27
N GLU A 13 28.88 10.23 -1.31
CA GLU A 13 28.41 10.31 -2.70
C GLU A 13 27.90 8.95 -3.20
N GLU A 14 28.59 7.86 -2.90
CA GLU A 14 28.17 6.50 -3.22
C GLU A 14 26.86 6.12 -2.52
N ALA A 15 26.71 6.45 -1.24
CA ALA A 15 25.49 6.23 -0.48
C ALA A 15 24.30 7.03 -1.07
N TRP A 16 24.49 8.31 -1.42
CA TRP A 16 23.48 9.11 -2.08
C TRP A 16 23.07 8.56 -3.45
N ARG A 17 24.05 8.16 -4.25
CA ARG A 17 23.80 7.53 -5.54
C ARG A 17 22.96 6.26 -5.39
N PHE A 18 23.28 5.44 -4.38
CA PHE A 18 22.52 4.23 -4.11
C PHE A 18 21.08 4.51 -3.67
N VAL A 19 20.87 5.47 -2.75
CA VAL A 19 19.53 5.91 -2.32
C VAL A 19 18.69 6.41 -3.50
N LEU A 20 19.28 7.24 -4.38
CA LEU A 20 18.60 7.73 -5.56
C LEU A 20 18.28 6.62 -6.57
N LEU A 21 19.18 5.66 -6.77
CA LEU A 21 18.93 4.50 -7.63
C LEU A 21 17.78 3.65 -7.08
N LEU A 22 17.75 3.35 -5.77
CA LEU A 22 16.63 2.63 -5.16
C LEU A 22 15.33 3.42 -5.21
N GLY A 23 15.38 4.74 -5.06
CA GLY A 23 14.22 5.60 -5.26
C GLY A 23 13.69 5.55 -6.69
N LEU A 24 14.57 5.57 -7.69
CA LEU A 24 14.18 5.44 -9.11
C LEU A 24 13.62 4.04 -9.41
N VAL A 25 14.16 2.97 -8.81
CA VAL A 25 13.58 1.62 -8.85
C VAL A 25 12.15 1.64 -8.34
N SER A 26 11.92 2.31 -7.20
CA SER A 26 10.59 2.41 -6.60
C SER A 26 9.62 3.19 -7.48
N LEU A 27 10.02 4.35 -7.99
CA LEU A 27 9.22 5.15 -8.92
C LEU A 27 8.76 4.33 -10.14
N CYS A 28 9.69 3.62 -10.79
CA CYS A 28 9.35 2.82 -11.98
C CYS A 28 8.47 1.61 -11.62
N ALA A 29 8.74 0.95 -10.49
CA ALA A 29 7.93 -0.17 -10.04
C ALA A 29 6.51 0.28 -9.67
N ASP A 30 6.37 1.40 -8.94
CA ASP A 30 5.08 1.93 -8.53
C ASP A 30 4.28 2.45 -9.73
N ALA A 31 4.93 3.10 -10.70
CA ALA A 31 4.28 3.42 -11.97
C ALA A 31 3.76 2.16 -12.68
N THR A 32 4.45 1.04 -12.56
CA THR A 32 4.03 -0.22 -13.18
C THR A 32 2.80 -0.79 -12.50
N TYR A 33 2.87 -1.08 -11.20
CA TYR A 33 1.79 -1.82 -10.54
C TYR A 33 0.62 -0.92 -10.09
N GLU A 34 0.82 0.35 -9.75
CA GLU A 34 -0.28 1.27 -9.45
C GLU A 34 -1.03 1.67 -10.74
N GLY A 35 -0.31 1.74 -11.88
CA GLY A 35 -0.95 1.82 -13.20
C GLY A 35 -1.92 0.66 -13.43
N ALA A 36 -1.49 -0.58 -13.19
CA ALA A 36 -2.36 -1.75 -13.32
C ALA A 36 -3.48 -1.76 -12.28
N ARG A 37 -3.20 -1.39 -11.03
CA ARG A 37 -4.17 -1.33 -9.93
C ARG A 37 -5.31 -0.37 -10.22
N SER A 38 -5.03 0.75 -10.89
CA SER A 38 -6.02 1.77 -11.24
C SER A 38 -7.15 1.26 -12.14
N ILE A 39 -6.90 0.17 -12.88
CA ILE A 39 -7.86 -0.42 -13.84
C ILE A 39 -8.17 -1.89 -13.55
N ALA A 40 -7.61 -2.47 -12.48
CA ALA A 40 -7.76 -3.92 -12.20
C ALA A 40 -9.23 -4.33 -12.05
N GLY A 41 -10.04 -3.54 -11.33
CA GLY A 41 -11.46 -3.83 -11.12
C GLY A 41 -12.27 -3.81 -12.40
N GLN A 42 -12.12 -2.76 -13.20
CA GLN A 42 -12.81 -2.64 -14.49
C GLN A 42 -12.33 -3.69 -15.50
N TYR A 43 -11.04 -4.00 -15.54
CA TYR A 43 -10.52 -5.04 -16.43
C TYR A 43 -11.04 -6.44 -16.08
N LEU A 44 -11.10 -6.79 -14.80
CA LEU A 44 -11.73 -8.04 -14.34
C LEU A 44 -13.22 -8.09 -14.69
N SER A 45 -13.96 -6.97 -14.56
CA SER A 45 -15.36 -6.84 -14.99
C SER A 45 -15.53 -7.15 -16.46
N LEU A 46 -14.71 -6.53 -17.32
CA LEU A 46 -14.73 -6.77 -18.78
C LEU A 46 -14.39 -8.22 -19.17
N LEU A 47 -13.58 -8.90 -18.38
CA LEU A 47 -13.28 -10.33 -18.57
C LEU A 47 -14.38 -11.24 -18.01
N GLY A 48 -15.49 -10.70 -17.48
CA GLY A 48 -16.63 -11.44 -16.97
C GLY A 48 -16.54 -11.87 -15.50
N ALA A 49 -15.63 -11.28 -14.72
CA ALA A 49 -15.59 -11.52 -13.28
C ALA A 49 -16.77 -10.83 -12.58
N SER A 50 -17.35 -11.50 -11.56
CA SER A 50 -18.35 -10.88 -10.67
C SER A 50 -17.71 -9.93 -9.68
N ALA A 51 -18.50 -9.06 -9.05
CA ALA A 51 -18.01 -8.19 -7.99
C ALA A 51 -17.49 -8.99 -6.78
N THR A 52 -18.08 -10.16 -6.47
CA THR A 52 -17.54 -11.11 -5.50
C THR A 52 -16.12 -11.52 -5.85
N THR A 53 -15.88 -11.90 -7.11
CA THR A 53 -14.54 -12.30 -7.58
C THR A 53 -13.54 -11.15 -7.44
N VAL A 54 -13.90 -9.95 -7.88
CA VAL A 54 -13.05 -8.75 -7.76
C VAL A 54 -12.73 -8.46 -6.29
N GLY A 55 -13.73 -8.51 -5.41
CA GLY A 55 -13.55 -8.30 -3.97
C GLY A 55 -12.62 -9.33 -3.32
N ILE A 56 -12.77 -10.61 -3.69
CA ILE A 56 -11.91 -11.70 -3.19
C ILE A 56 -10.48 -11.52 -3.70
N VAL A 57 -10.28 -11.30 -5.01
CA VAL A 57 -8.93 -11.12 -5.60
C VAL A 57 -8.22 -9.92 -4.98
N ALA A 58 -8.91 -8.79 -4.85
CA ALA A 58 -8.36 -7.59 -4.22
C ALA A 58 -8.02 -7.84 -2.74
N GLY A 59 -8.95 -8.43 -1.99
CA GLY A 59 -8.75 -8.71 -0.57
C GLY A 59 -7.64 -9.73 -0.30
N VAL A 60 -7.60 -10.84 -1.06
CA VAL A 60 -6.50 -11.82 -0.98
C VAL A 60 -5.17 -11.17 -1.34
N GLY A 61 -5.14 -10.30 -2.35
CA GLY A 61 -3.95 -9.53 -2.71
C GLY A 61 -3.43 -8.69 -1.55
N GLU A 62 -4.30 -7.97 -0.84
CA GLU A 62 -3.90 -7.20 0.34
C GLU A 62 -3.43 -8.09 1.49
N PHE A 63 -4.13 -9.20 1.76
CA PHE A 63 -3.69 -10.17 2.78
C PHE A 63 -2.30 -10.74 2.48
N LEU A 64 -2.04 -11.13 1.23
CA LEU A 64 -0.71 -11.56 0.79
C LEU A 64 0.31 -10.44 0.96
N GLY A 65 -0.05 -9.21 0.55
CA GLY A 65 0.79 -8.02 0.66
C GLY A 65 1.25 -7.71 2.07
N TYR A 66 0.40 -7.89 3.07
CA TYR A 66 0.73 -7.65 4.48
C TYR A 66 1.29 -8.89 5.19
N GLY A 67 0.70 -10.07 4.97
CA GLY A 67 1.03 -11.30 5.69
C GLY A 67 2.39 -11.89 5.29
N ILE A 68 2.69 -11.93 3.99
CA ILE A 68 3.93 -12.54 3.48
C ILE A 68 5.17 -11.71 3.85
N ARG A 69 5.06 -10.41 4.04
CA ARG A 69 6.21 -9.54 4.40
C ARG A 69 6.97 -10.05 5.63
N LEU A 70 6.24 -10.53 6.63
CA LEU A 70 6.87 -11.07 7.85
C LEU A 70 7.75 -12.29 7.52
N PHE A 71 7.21 -13.24 6.77
CA PHE A 71 7.94 -14.47 6.39
C PHE A 71 9.10 -14.14 5.44
N ALA A 72 8.89 -13.27 4.45
CA ALA A 72 9.94 -12.86 3.53
C ALA A 72 11.10 -12.17 4.25
N GLY A 73 10.81 -11.31 5.24
CA GLY A 73 11.83 -10.70 6.10
C GLY A 73 12.61 -11.73 6.90
N MET A 74 11.93 -12.71 7.52
CA MET A 74 12.58 -13.80 8.26
C MET A 74 13.50 -14.64 7.37
N VAL A 75 13.04 -14.98 6.15
CA VAL A 75 13.85 -15.73 5.17
C VAL A 75 15.08 -14.92 4.75
N ALA A 76 14.92 -13.62 4.52
CA ALA A 76 16.02 -12.73 4.16
C ALA A 76 17.06 -12.63 5.28
N ASP A 77 16.62 -12.47 6.52
CA ASP A 77 17.49 -12.41 7.70
C ASP A 77 18.22 -13.75 7.94
N TRP A 78 17.51 -14.88 7.77
CA TRP A 78 18.07 -16.21 7.97
C TRP A 78 19.08 -16.61 6.88
N THR A 79 18.76 -16.31 5.61
CA THR A 79 19.63 -16.68 4.47
C THR A 79 20.72 -15.66 4.20
N GLY A 80 20.56 -14.41 4.63
CA GLY A 80 21.43 -13.28 4.29
C GLY A 80 21.35 -12.85 2.82
N GLN A 81 20.43 -13.44 2.04
CA GLN A 81 20.31 -13.21 0.59
C GLN A 81 19.40 -12.04 0.23
N TYR A 82 19.60 -10.88 0.85
CA TYR A 82 18.76 -9.71 0.61
C TYR A 82 18.64 -9.34 -0.87
N TRP A 83 19.75 -9.36 -1.63
CA TRP A 83 19.72 -9.05 -3.07
C TRP A 83 18.98 -10.07 -3.91
N GLY A 84 19.16 -11.37 -3.63
CA GLY A 84 18.45 -12.44 -4.35
C GLY A 84 16.95 -12.33 -4.20
N ILE A 85 16.49 -12.14 -2.96
CA ILE A 85 15.06 -12.00 -2.61
C ILE A 85 14.49 -10.70 -3.21
N THR A 86 15.24 -9.60 -3.13
CA THR A 86 14.83 -8.33 -3.74
C THR A 86 14.65 -8.46 -5.25
N LEU A 87 15.64 -9.02 -5.97
CA LEU A 87 15.59 -9.19 -7.42
C LEU A 87 14.43 -10.11 -7.85
N LEU A 88 14.26 -11.26 -7.17
CA LEU A 88 13.16 -12.19 -7.46
C LEU A 88 11.82 -11.52 -7.21
N GLY A 89 11.64 -10.86 -6.06
CA GLY A 89 10.40 -10.19 -5.72
C GLY A 89 10.05 -9.06 -6.70
N TYR A 90 11.04 -8.24 -7.12
CA TYR A 90 10.80 -7.23 -8.17
C TYR A 90 10.46 -7.88 -9.51
N ALA A 91 11.18 -8.91 -9.94
CA ALA A 91 10.89 -9.57 -11.20
C ALA A 91 9.45 -10.10 -11.26
N VAL A 92 9.00 -10.80 -10.20
CA VAL A 92 7.61 -11.28 -10.10
C VAL A 92 6.63 -10.11 -10.08
N ASN A 93 6.87 -9.09 -9.24
CA ASN A 93 6.00 -7.94 -9.09
C ASN A 93 5.81 -7.18 -10.41
N VAL A 94 6.91 -6.77 -11.07
CA VAL A 94 6.80 -5.87 -12.22
C VAL A 94 6.47 -6.57 -13.52
N PHE A 95 6.88 -7.86 -13.74
CA PHE A 95 6.57 -8.57 -14.98
C PHE A 95 5.20 -9.24 -14.99
N ALA A 96 4.59 -9.50 -13.83
CA ALA A 96 3.20 -9.93 -13.78
C ALA A 96 2.25 -8.89 -14.40
N VAL A 97 2.58 -7.60 -14.31
CA VAL A 97 1.76 -6.51 -14.84
C VAL A 97 1.66 -6.51 -16.36
N PRO A 98 2.74 -6.42 -17.17
CA PRO A 98 2.62 -6.48 -18.61
C PRO A 98 2.10 -7.84 -19.11
N ALA A 99 2.27 -8.93 -18.36
CA ALA A 99 1.67 -10.22 -18.69
C ALA A 99 0.13 -10.18 -18.68
N LEU A 100 -0.52 -9.22 -17.96
CA LEU A 100 -1.96 -8.99 -18.04
C LEU A 100 -2.45 -8.68 -19.45
N ALA A 101 -1.59 -8.11 -20.32
CA ALA A 101 -1.91 -7.89 -21.73
C ALA A 101 -2.27 -9.18 -22.48
N LEU A 102 -1.79 -10.34 -22.01
CA LEU A 102 -2.03 -11.66 -22.57
C LEU A 102 -3.19 -12.39 -21.91
N ALA A 103 -3.76 -11.85 -20.83
CA ALA A 103 -4.87 -12.48 -20.13
C ALA A 103 -6.15 -12.38 -20.98
N GLY A 104 -6.64 -13.54 -21.41
CA GLY A 104 -7.92 -13.67 -22.16
C GLY A 104 -9.10 -14.06 -21.27
N ARG A 105 -8.87 -14.35 -19.99
CA ARG A 105 -9.85 -14.83 -19.00
C ARG A 105 -9.54 -14.20 -17.65
N TRP A 106 -10.60 -13.97 -16.86
CA TRP A 106 -10.45 -13.32 -15.55
C TRP A 106 -9.59 -14.15 -14.56
N GLU A 107 -9.60 -15.48 -14.65
CA GLU A 107 -8.81 -16.35 -13.77
C GLU A 107 -7.30 -16.12 -13.97
N VAL A 108 -6.88 -15.94 -15.23
CA VAL A 108 -5.48 -15.65 -15.55
C VAL A 108 -5.11 -14.24 -15.06
N ALA A 109 -5.99 -13.25 -15.28
CA ALA A 109 -5.78 -11.90 -14.79
C ALA A 109 -5.70 -11.86 -13.25
N ALA A 110 -6.59 -12.58 -12.56
CA ALA A 110 -6.56 -12.71 -11.11
C ALA A 110 -5.25 -13.33 -10.60
N ALA A 111 -4.80 -14.42 -11.22
CA ALA A 111 -3.54 -15.06 -10.84
C ALA A 111 -2.33 -14.11 -11.02
N LEU A 112 -2.29 -13.33 -12.09
CA LEU A 112 -1.23 -12.34 -12.34
C LEU A 112 -1.28 -11.17 -11.35
N LEU A 113 -2.47 -10.68 -11.00
CA LEU A 113 -2.64 -9.66 -9.97
C LEU A 113 -2.19 -10.17 -8.59
N LEU A 114 -2.49 -11.42 -8.24
CA LEU A 114 -2.01 -12.04 -7.00
C LEU A 114 -0.50 -12.26 -7.03
N ALA A 115 0.07 -12.65 -8.17
CA ALA A 115 1.52 -12.80 -8.34
C ALA A 115 2.24 -11.44 -8.18
N GLU A 116 1.67 -10.35 -8.72
CA GLU A 116 2.15 -8.99 -8.52
C GLU A 116 2.22 -8.66 -7.01
N ARG A 117 1.13 -8.89 -6.27
CA ARG A 117 1.06 -8.65 -4.82
C ARG A 117 2.05 -9.49 -4.03
N PHE A 118 2.17 -10.77 -4.38
CA PHE A 118 3.16 -11.66 -3.79
C PHE A 118 4.59 -11.14 -4.01
N GLY A 119 4.94 -10.75 -5.24
CA GLY A 119 6.25 -10.19 -5.57
C GLY A 119 6.55 -8.92 -4.75
N LYS A 120 5.56 -8.00 -4.61
CA LYS A 120 5.66 -6.80 -3.77
C LYS A 120 5.92 -7.15 -2.30
N ALA A 121 5.21 -8.15 -1.76
CA ALA A 121 5.37 -8.59 -0.38
C ALA A 121 6.76 -9.20 -0.12
N VAL A 122 7.27 -9.99 -1.07
CA VAL A 122 8.59 -10.63 -0.97
C VAL A 122 9.73 -9.62 -1.02
N ARG A 123 9.67 -8.63 -1.94
CA ARG A 123 10.76 -7.67 -2.13
C ARG A 123 10.88 -6.63 -1.03
N THR A 124 9.75 -6.22 -0.43
CA THR A 124 9.68 -5.02 0.43
C THR A 124 10.62 -5.10 1.64
N PRO A 125 10.60 -6.14 2.50
CA PRO A 125 11.47 -6.16 3.67
C PRO A 125 12.95 -6.22 3.33
N SER A 126 13.33 -6.93 2.27
CA SER A 126 14.73 -7.04 1.82
C SER A 126 15.21 -5.71 1.23
N ARG A 127 14.41 -5.03 0.42
CA ARG A 127 14.71 -3.70 -0.11
C ARG A 127 14.90 -2.67 1.01
N ASP A 128 13.99 -2.65 1.99
CA ASP A 128 14.03 -1.70 3.10
C ASP A 128 15.28 -1.94 3.98
N ALA A 129 15.69 -3.19 4.16
CA ALA A 129 16.94 -3.53 4.82
C ALA A 129 18.15 -2.99 4.03
N LEU A 130 18.20 -3.21 2.71
CA LEU A 130 19.27 -2.68 1.85
C LEU A 130 19.37 -1.16 1.91
N LEU A 131 18.21 -0.46 1.85
CA LEU A 131 18.15 1.00 1.99
C LEU A 131 18.63 1.46 3.36
N SER A 132 18.21 0.79 4.43
CA SER A 132 18.60 1.11 5.81
C SER A 132 20.11 0.93 6.04
N TYR A 133 20.73 -0.10 5.46
CA TYR A 133 22.16 -0.35 5.60
C TYR A 133 23.02 0.68 4.84
N ALA A 134 22.52 1.20 3.73
CA ALA A 134 23.25 2.18 2.93
C ALA A 134 23.06 3.64 3.40
N ALA A 135 22.06 3.91 4.24
CA ALA A 135 21.66 5.26 4.63
C ALA A 135 22.48 5.97 5.73
N PRO A 136 23.33 5.34 6.57
CA PRO A 136 24.01 6.04 7.68
C PRO A 136 24.75 7.32 7.30
N PRO A 137 25.49 7.40 6.16
CA PRO A 137 26.20 8.62 5.75
C PRO A 137 25.28 9.75 5.30
N THR A 138 24.02 9.45 4.90
CA THR A 138 23.06 10.43 4.37
C THR A 138 22.02 10.85 5.41
N GLY A 139 21.87 10.08 6.48
CA GLY A 139 20.77 10.15 7.43
C GLY A 139 19.58 9.28 6.99
N ARG A 140 19.21 8.28 7.82
CA ARG A 140 18.14 7.32 7.51
C ARG A 140 16.81 7.99 7.18
N GLY A 141 16.42 9.02 7.92
CA GLY A 141 15.16 9.74 7.71
C GLY A 141 15.07 10.37 6.32
N ILE A 142 16.15 11.02 5.86
CA ILE A 142 16.19 11.67 4.54
C ILE A 142 16.19 10.62 3.43
N ALA A 143 16.95 9.52 3.58
CA ALA A 143 17.00 8.45 2.59
C ALA A 143 15.62 7.81 2.38
N PHE A 144 14.91 7.48 3.45
CA PHE A 144 13.54 6.94 3.37
C PHE A 144 12.55 7.98 2.85
N GLY A 145 12.71 9.27 3.21
CA GLY A 145 11.86 10.35 2.72
C GLY A 145 11.96 10.56 1.22
N ILE A 146 13.19 10.52 0.65
CA ILE A 146 13.40 10.61 -0.81
C ILE A 146 12.82 9.37 -1.51
N HIS A 147 13.04 8.18 -0.92
CA HIS A 147 12.50 6.95 -1.46
C HIS A 147 10.97 7.00 -1.53
N GLU A 148 10.30 7.42 -0.45
CA GLU A 148 8.84 7.57 -0.38
C GLU A 148 8.31 8.61 -1.37
N ALA A 149 8.99 9.75 -1.50
CA ALA A 149 8.58 10.79 -2.47
C ALA A 149 8.63 10.27 -3.92
N LEU A 150 9.64 9.45 -4.27
CA LEU A 150 9.74 8.84 -5.60
C LEU A 150 8.72 7.71 -5.79
N ASP A 151 8.41 6.95 -4.74
CA ASP A 151 7.35 5.94 -4.67
C ASP A 151 5.99 6.58 -5.02
N GLN A 152 5.63 7.65 -4.32
CA GLN A 152 4.38 8.40 -4.54
C GLN A 152 4.30 9.04 -5.93
N LEU A 153 5.42 9.53 -6.46
CA LEU A 153 5.47 10.05 -7.83
C LEU A 153 5.18 8.93 -8.85
N GLY A 154 5.71 7.73 -8.64
CA GLY A 154 5.40 6.55 -9.44
C GLY A 154 3.92 6.17 -9.35
N ALA A 155 3.35 6.15 -8.14
CA ALA A 155 1.94 5.87 -7.89
C ALA A 155 0.98 6.85 -8.58
N LEU A 156 1.41 8.10 -8.78
CA LEU A 156 0.67 9.10 -9.54
C LEU A 156 0.83 8.91 -11.06
N LEU A 157 2.06 8.69 -11.54
CA LEU A 157 2.37 8.65 -12.97
C LEU A 157 1.84 7.39 -13.66
N GLY A 158 1.81 6.25 -12.98
CA GLY A 158 1.32 4.99 -13.54
C GLY A 158 -0.14 5.08 -14.02
N PRO A 159 -1.09 5.45 -13.15
CA PRO A 159 -2.48 5.65 -13.56
C PRO A 159 -2.68 6.74 -14.61
N LEU A 160 -1.89 7.84 -14.58
CA LEU A 160 -1.91 8.86 -15.64
C LEU A 160 -1.48 8.29 -17.00
N LEU A 161 -0.46 7.43 -17.03
CA LEU A 161 -0.05 6.72 -18.24
C LEU A 161 -1.18 5.82 -18.75
N MET A 162 -1.87 5.10 -17.87
CA MET A 162 -3.03 4.28 -18.24
C MET A 162 -4.17 5.12 -18.80
N ALA A 163 -4.51 6.23 -18.13
CA ALA A 163 -5.54 7.17 -18.62
C ALA A 163 -5.21 7.66 -20.03
N PHE A 164 -3.95 8.03 -20.28
CA PHE A 164 -3.48 8.49 -21.58
C PHE A 164 -3.63 7.41 -22.67
N VAL A 165 -3.19 6.16 -22.37
CA VAL A 165 -3.29 5.06 -23.35
C VAL A 165 -4.74 4.73 -23.68
N LEU A 166 -5.64 4.71 -22.68
CA LEU A 166 -7.07 4.48 -22.88
C LEU A 166 -7.72 5.64 -23.65
N GLN A 167 -7.32 6.90 -23.38
CA GLN A 167 -7.79 8.07 -24.14
C GLN A 167 -7.44 8.00 -25.62
N MET A 168 -6.30 7.39 -25.98
CA MET A 168 -5.91 7.15 -27.37
C MET A 168 -6.71 6.02 -28.06
N GLY A 169 -7.62 5.36 -27.34
CA GLY A 169 -8.41 4.25 -27.86
C GLY A 169 -7.64 2.94 -28.04
N ALA A 170 -6.43 2.84 -27.48
CA ALA A 170 -5.59 1.65 -27.65
C ALA A 170 -6.10 0.43 -26.83
N GLY A 171 -6.96 0.65 -25.82
CA GLY A 171 -7.54 -0.38 -24.98
C GLY A 171 -6.60 -0.97 -23.93
N TYR A 172 -7.15 -1.83 -23.08
CA TYR A 172 -6.49 -2.35 -21.85
C TYR A 172 -5.24 -3.16 -22.14
N ARG A 173 -5.25 -3.99 -23.21
CA ARG A 173 -4.09 -4.82 -23.59
C ARG A 173 -2.85 -3.97 -23.87
N TRP A 174 -3.01 -2.90 -24.62
CA TRP A 174 -1.92 -1.98 -24.90
C TRP A 174 -1.53 -1.18 -23.65
N GLY A 175 -2.51 -0.82 -22.79
CA GLY A 175 -2.23 -0.21 -21.50
C GLY A 175 -1.28 -1.06 -20.67
N PHE A 176 -1.61 -2.34 -20.44
CA PHE A 176 -0.72 -3.25 -19.71
C PHE A 176 0.62 -3.46 -20.41
N ALA A 177 0.65 -3.58 -21.74
CA ALA A 177 1.90 -3.74 -22.50
C ALA A 177 2.83 -2.54 -22.32
N VAL A 178 2.31 -1.31 -22.35
CA VAL A 178 3.08 -0.07 -22.17
C VAL A 178 3.70 0.01 -20.76
N LEU A 179 3.02 -0.52 -19.74
CA LEU A 179 3.58 -0.66 -18.38
C LEU A 179 4.80 -1.59 -18.35
N GLY A 180 5.05 -2.37 -19.38
CA GLY A 180 6.29 -3.10 -19.58
C GLY A 180 7.54 -2.22 -19.69
N LEU A 181 7.40 -0.96 -20.15
CA LEU A 181 8.51 -0.02 -20.20
C LEU A 181 9.06 0.33 -18.81
N PRO A 182 8.26 0.85 -17.87
CA PRO A 182 8.73 1.07 -16.50
C PRO A 182 9.10 -0.23 -15.79
N ALA A 183 8.46 -1.38 -16.10
CA ALA A 183 8.83 -2.68 -15.56
C ALA A 183 10.27 -3.09 -15.92
N VAL A 184 10.64 -2.98 -17.20
CA VAL A 184 12.02 -3.26 -17.66
C VAL A 184 12.99 -2.26 -17.05
N LEU A 185 12.63 -0.97 -17.02
CA LEU A 185 13.47 0.07 -16.42
C LEU A 185 13.72 -0.19 -14.93
N THR A 186 12.71 -0.65 -14.19
CA THR A 186 12.85 -1.09 -12.80
C THR A 186 13.97 -2.12 -12.66
N MET A 187 13.97 -3.17 -13.49
CA MET A 187 14.99 -4.22 -13.41
C MET A 187 16.38 -3.73 -13.82
N VAL A 188 16.48 -2.91 -14.87
CA VAL A 188 17.75 -2.33 -15.31
C VAL A 188 18.37 -1.46 -14.23
N VAL A 189 17.56 -0.56 -13.62
CA VAL A 189 18.03 0.32 -12.56
C VAL A 189 18.36 -0.47 -11.28
N LEU A 190 17.58 -1.51 -10.95
CA LEU A 190 17.85 -2.37 -9.81
C LEU A 190 19.17 -3.13 -9.96
N LEU A 191 19.46 -3.64 -11.15
CA LEU A 191 20.75 -4.27 -11.45
C LEU A 191 21.92 -3.28 -11.39
N ALA A 192 21.69 -2.03 -11.83
CA ALA A 192 22.67 -0.96 -11.67
C ALA A 192 22.87 -0.62 -10.18
N ALA A 193 21.78 -0.50 -9.41
CA ALA A 193 21.87 -0.27 -7.95
C ALA A 193 22.68 -1.36 -7.25
N ARG A 194 22.46 -2.63 -7.61
CA ARG A 194 23.24 -3.76 -7.06
C ARG A 194 24.74 -3.62 -7.32
N ARG A 195 25.15 -3.11 -8.50
CA ARG A 195 26.58 -2.91 -8.85
C ARG A 195 27.24 -1.76 -8.08
N HIS A 196 26.43 -0.81 -7.61
CA HIS A 196 26.87 0.39 -6.89
C HIS A 196 26.49 0.31 -5.39
N ALA A 197 26.10 -0.88 -4.91
CA ALA A 197 25.77 -1.06 -3.52
C ALA A 197 27.01 -0.83 -2.65
N PRO A 198 26.97 0.07 -1.65
CA PRO A 198 28.05 0.22 -0.69
C PRO A 198 28.22 -1.06 0.14
N GLU A 199 29.38 -1.23 0.78
CA GLU A 199 29.55 -2.32 1.73
C GLU A 199 28.46 -2.25 2.81
N LEU A 200 27.67 -3.33 2.91
CA LEU A 200 26.52 -3.38 3.79
C LEU A 200 26.98 -3.50 5.24
N TYR A 201 26.75 -2.44 6.01
CA TYR A 201 26.94 -2.47 7.46
C TYR A 201 25.85 -3.31 8.11
N ARG A 202 26.19 -4.50 8.61
CA ARG A 202 25.29 -5.40 9.31
C ARG A 202 25.30 -5.06 10.79
N GLU A 203 24.29 -4.29 11.25
CA GLU A 203 24.06 -4.16 12.69
C GLU A 203 23.62 -5.52 13.25
N GLU A 204 24.30 -6.03 14.27
CA GLU A 204 23.83 -7.17 15.05
C GLU A 204 22.51 -6.78 15.71
N ARG A 205 21.43 -7.45 15.30
CA ARG A 205 20.12 -7.31 15.98
C ARG A 205 20.21 -8.00 17.33
N GLU A 206 20.08 -7.24 18.41
CA GLU A 206 19.81 -7.80 19.73
C GLU A 206 18.55 -8.69 19.66
N ARG A 207 18.70 -9.94 20.11
CA ARG A 207 17.59 -10.87 20.24
C ARG A 207 16.65 -10.35 21.32
N VAL A 208 15.51 -9.81 20.94
CA VAL A 208 14.50 -9.31 21.86
C VAL A 208 13.86 -10.50 22.62
N SER A 209 13.89 -10.43 23.93
CA SER A 209 13.27 -11.42 24.83
C SER A 209 11.75 -11.55 24.57
N ALA A 210 11.29 -12.81 24.45
CA ALA A 210 9.91 -13.16 24.05
C ALA A 210 8.86 -13.07 25.18
N LEU A 211 9.18 -12.55 26.37
CA LEU A 211 8.41 -12.78 27.60
C LEU A 211 7.34 -11.73 27.97
N GLU A 212 7.32 -10.54 27.35
CA GLU A 212 6.30 -9.54 27.68
C GLU A 212 5.02 -9.73 26.84
N LYS A 213 3.84 -9.73 27.49
CA LYS A 213 2.54 -9.77 26.79
C LYS A 213 2.19 -8.41 26.20
N LEU A 214 1.63 -8.39 24.99
CA LEU A 214 1.12 -7.17 24.39
C LEU A 214 -0.03 -6.61 25.24
N PRO A 215 -0.05 -5.30 25.56
CA PRO A 215 -1.01 -4.72 26.48
C PRO A 215 -2.43 -4.68 25.89
N ARG A 216 -3.45 -4.61 26.75
CA ARG A 216 -4.86 -4.54 26.33
C ARG A 216 -5.12 -3.39 25.33
N ARG A 217 -4.47 -2.23 25.53
CA ARG A 217 -4.60 -1.08 24.63
C ARG A 217 -4.17 -1.41 23.19
N PHE A 218 -3.14 -2.25 23.01
CA PHE A 218 -2.70 -2.70 21.69
C PHE A 218 -3.78 -3.55 21.01
N TRP A 219 -4.41 -4.48 21.70
CA TRP A 219 -5.48 -5.31 21.16
C TRP A 219 -6.73 -4.52 20.80
N LEU A 220 -7.11 -3.53 21.63
CA LEU A 220 -8.19 -2.60 21.29
C LEU A 220 -7.87 -1.80 20.01
N TYR A 221 -6.62 -1.39 19.86
CA TYR A 221 -6.15 -0.71 18.67
C TYR A 221 -6.17 -1.62 17.42
N VAL A 222 -5.76 -2.88 17.54
CA VAL A 222 -5.85 -3.87 16.45
C VAL A 222 -7.31 -4.11 16.05
N LEU A 223 -8.23 -4.20 17.01
CA LEU A 223 -9.66 -4.32 16.72
C LEU A 223 -10.24 -3.07 16.04
N PHE A 224 -9.78 -1.87 16.42
CA PHE A 224 -10.10 -0.64 15.69
C PHE A 224 -9.66 -0.73 14.25
N ALA A 225 -8.39 -1.07 14.00
CA ALA A 225 -7.82 -1.14 12.65
C ALA A 225 -8.51 -2.20 11.79
N ALA A 226 -8.81 -3.37 12.38
CA ALA A 226 -9.54 -4.43 11.69
C ALA A 226 -10.97 -4.01 11.33
N ALA A 227 -11.70 -3.38 12.26
CA ALA A 227 -13.06 -2.89 12.01
C ALA A 227 -13.09 -1.80 10.92
N ALA A 228 -12.13 -0.86 10.96
CA ALA A 228 -11.98 0.17 9.94
C ALA A 228 -11.70 -0.44 8.56
N ALA A 229 -10.82 -1.46 8.48
CA ALA A 229 -10.47 -2.14 7.23
C ALA A 229 -11.64 -2.96 6.66
N VAL A 230 -12.41 -3.68 7.50
CA VAL A 230 -13.63 -4.40 7.06
C VAL A 230 -14.62 -3.45 6.40
N GLY A 231 -14.77 -2.24 6.92
CA GLY A 231 -15.70 -1.23 6.39
C GLY A 231 -15.09 -0.30 5.33
N PHE A 232 -13.88 -0.56 4.82
CA PHE A 232 -13.22 0.28 3.82
C PHE A 232 -13.22 -0.40 2.44
N PRO A 233 -13.99 0.10 1.45
CA PRO A 233 -14.06 -0.53 0.12
C PRO A 233 -12.70 -0.48 -0.58
N HIS A 234 -12.29 -1.60 -1.17
CA HIS A 234 -11.12 -1.63 -2.03
C HIS A 234 -11.39 -0.87 -3.34
N PHE A 235 -10.40 -0.12 -3.85
CA PHE A 235 -10.56 0.66 -5.08
C PHE A 235 -11.02 -0.19 -6.27
N ALA A 236 -10.55 -1.44 -6.38
CA ALA A 236 -10.98 -2.33 -7.46
C ALA A 236 -12.49 -2.55 -7.50
N LEU A 237 -13.18 -2.58 -6.34
CA LEU A 237 -14.64 -2.68 -6.29
C LEU A 237 -15.31 -1.37 -6.70
N VAL A 238 -14.73 -0.22 -6.36
CA VAL A 238 -15.20 1.11 -6.81
C VAL A 238 -15.04 1.22 -8.32
N ALA A 239 -13.87 0.85 -8.87
CA ALA A 239 -13.61 0.85 -10.32
C ALA A 239 -14.56 -0.11 -11.07
N TYR A 240 -14.82 -1.29 -10.49
CA TYR A 240 -15.83 -2.24 -11.00
C TYR A 240 -17.21 -1.59 -11.07
N HIS A 241 -17.66 -0.94 -10.01
CA HIS A 241 -18.96 -0.27 -9.95
C HIS A 241 -19.08 0.83 -11.01
N VAL A 242 -18.06 1.68 -11.11
CA VAL A 242 -18.03 2.79 -12.09
C VAL A 242 -18.11 2.27 -13.52
N GLU A 243 -17.39 1.20 -13.84
CA GLU A 243 -17.40 0.54 -15.15
C GLU A 243 -18.76 -0.12 -15.42
N ALA A 244 -19.22 -0.98 -14.50
CA ALA A 244 -20.45 -1.75 -14.66
C ALA A 244 -21.70 -0.89 -14.83
N GLN A 245 -21.71 0.33 -14.27
CA GLN A 245 -22.80 1.30 -14.36
C GLN A 245 -22.57 2.39 -15.43
N GLY A 246 -21.39 2.38 -16.11
CA GLY A 246 -21.08 3.40 -17.11
C GLY A 246 -21.03 4.83 -16.58
N LEU A 247 -20.64 5.02 -15.31
CA LEU A 247 -20.71 6.32 -14.61
C LEU A 247 -19.63 7.30 -15.06
N LEU A 248 -18.50 6.82 -15.54
CA LEU A 248 -17.41 7.60 -16.11
C LEU A 248 -16.93 6.95 -17.42
N ALA A 249 -16.31 7.74 -18.30
CA ALA A 249 -15.60 7.21 -19.46
C ALA A 249 -14.40 6.37 -19.02
N GLU A 250 -14.07 5.32 -19.77
CA GLU A 250 -12.95 4.39 -19.44
C GLU A 250 -11.66 5.08 -19.02
N PRO A 251 -11.14 6.14 -19.71
CA PRO A 251 -9.92 6.82 -19.31
C PRO A 251 -10.06 7.64 -18.02
N ALA A 252 -11.27 8.00 -17.62
CA ALA A 252 -11.49 8.78 -16.40
C ALA A 252 -11.32 7.95 -15.12
N ILE A 253 -11.43 6.61 -15.17
CA ILE A 253 -11.29 5.75 -14.00
C ILE A 253 -9.83 5.75 -13.49
N PRO A 254 -8.80 5.47 -14.29
CA PRO A 254 -7.41 5.60 -13.82
C PRO A 254 -7.02 7.04 -13.50
N LEU A 255 -7.61 8.04 -14.16
CA LEU A 255 -7.41 9.45 -13.80
C LEU A 255 -7.97 9.74 -12.39
N ALA A 256 -9.14 9.21 -12.04
CA ALA A 256 -9.72 9.34 -10.70
C ALA A 256 -8.84 8.63 -9.65
N PHE A 257 -8.23 7.50 -9.98
CA PHE A 257 -7.23 6.86 -9.12
C PHE A 257 -5.98 7.73 -8.92
N SER A 258 -5.51 8.42 -9.96
CA SER A 258 -4.41 9.40 -9.82
C SER A 258 -4.77 10.52 -8.85
N VAL A 259 -6.03 11.01 -8.89
CA VAL A 259 -6.52 11.99 -7.91
C VAL A 259 -6.51 11.39 -6.50
N ALA A 260 -6.92 10.12 -6.34
CA ALA A 260 -6.86 9.44 -5.05
C ALA A 260 -5.42 9.35 -4.53
N MET A 261 -4.43 9.01 -5.37
CA MET A 261 -3.02 8.96 -4.97
C MET A 261 -2.45 10.33 -4.62
N ALA A 262 -2.86 11.38 -5.33
CA ALA A 262 -2.48 12.75 -4.99
C ALA A 262 -3.06 13.19 -3.63
N THR A 263 -4.33 12.88 -3.36
CA THR A 263 -4.96 13.20 -2.07
C THR A 263 -4.43 12.32 -0.94
N ASP A 264 -4.06 11.07 -1.21
CA ASP A 264 -3.37 10.16 -0.31
C ASP A 264 -2.03 10.75 0.14
N ALA A 265 -1.15 11.10 -0.79
CA ALA A 265 0.15 11.70 -0.50
C ALA A 265 0.02 12.99 0.32
N ALA A 266 -0.90 13.88 -0.06
CA ALA A 266 -1.17 15.12 0.68
C ALA A 266 -1.69 14.83 2.10
N ALA A 267 -2.63 13.90 2.23
CA ALA A 267 -3.20 13.52 3.52
C ALA A 267 -2.17 12.84 4.43
N ALA A 268 -1.30 11.98 3.90
CA ALA A 268 -0.23 11.33 4.66
C ALA A 268 0.71 12.35 5.30
N LEU A 269 1.13 13.38 4.54
CA LEU A 269 2.00 14.45 5.04
C LEU A 269 1.29 15.33 6.09
N LEU A 270 0.06 15.77 5.79
CA LEU A 270 -0.69 16.65 6.69
C LEU A 270 -1.09 15.90 7.97
N ALA A 271 -1.62 14.69 7.84
CA ALA A 271 -2.04 13.88 8.97
C ALA A 271 -0.84 13.45 9.83
N GLY A 272 0.30 13.13 9.23
CA GLY A 272 1.54 12.84 9.96
C GLY A 272 1.96 14.00 10.85
N SER A 273 1.99 15.22 10.32
CA SER A 273 2.32 16.42 11.09
C SER A 273 1.29 16.76 12.19
N LEU A 274 0.01 16.53 11.90
CA LEU A 274 -1.08 16.76 12.85
C LEU A 274 -1.10 15.69 13.95
N TYR A 275 -0.72 14.45 13.63
CA TYR A 275 -0.65 13.35 14.59
C TYR A 275 0.28 13.65 15.77
N ASP A 276 1.39 14.34 15.54
CA ASP A 276 2.30 14.73 16.61
C ASP A 276 1.62 15.60 17.68
N ARG A 277 0.59 16.36 17.30
CA ARG A 277 -0.17 17.25 18.19
C ARG A 277 -1.38 16.58 18.83
N VAL A 278 -2.19 15.86 18.03
CA VAL A 278 -3.51 15.34 18.49
C VAL A 278 -3.51 13.83 18.76
N LYS A 279 -2.41 13.13 18.42
CA LYS A 279 -2.19 11.71 18.68
C LYS A 279 -3.34 10.83 18.15
N LEU A 280 -3.69 9.75 18.87
CA LEU A 280 -4.72 8.78 18.49
C LEU A 280 -6.09 9.39 18.14
N ARG A 281 -6.38 10.62 18.61
CA ARG A 281 -7.67 11.27 18.31
C ARG A 281 -7.83 11.61 16.84
N LEU A 282 -6.73 11.80 16.10
CA LEU A 282 -6.78 12.03 14.66
C LEU A 282 -7.47 10.89 13.91
N LEU A 283 -7.31 9.68 14.40
CA LEU A 283 -7.84 8.47 13.76
C LEU A 283 -9.38 8.38 13.74
N PHE A 284 -10.11 9.24 14.49
CA PHE A 284 -11.57 9.35 14.34
C PHE A 284 -11.98 9.90 12.96
N LEU A 285 -11.05 10.55 12.23
CA LEU A 285 -11.30 10.97 10.84
C LEU A 285 -11.45 9.76 9.91
N VAL A 286 -10.79 8.64 10.17
CA VAL A 286 -10.86 7.44 9.31
C VAL A 286 -12.30 6.95 9.15
N PRO A 287 -13.05 6.60 10.21
CA PRO A 287 -14.43 6.16 10.06
C PRO A 287 -15.34 7.24 9.49
N ALA A 288 -15.18 8.51 9.90
CA ALA A 288 -16.01 9.60 9.42
C ALA A 288 -15.84 9.83 7.90
N LEU A 289 -14.60 9.95 7.43
CA LEU A 289 -14.30 10.17 6.01
C LEU A 289 -14.63 8.93 5.16
N THR A 290 -14.47 7.71 5.69
CA THR A 290 -14.88 6.49 4.97
C THR A 290 -16.39 6.51 4.69
N VAL A 291 -17.22 6.86 5.68
CA VAL A 291 -18.66 6.99 5.48
C VAL A 291 -18.97 8.08 4.45
N CYS A 292 -18.31 9.25 4.51
CA CYS A 292 -18.49 10.32 3.53
C CYS A 292 -18.09 9.87 2.12
N SER A 293 -16.97 9.15 1.96
CA SER A 293 -16.52 8.60 0.68
C SER A 293 -17.57 7.67 0.08
N VAL A 294 -18.04 6.69 0.85
CA VAL A 294 -19.04 5.72 0.38
C VAL A 294 -20.38 6.41 0.09
N ALA A 295 -20.83 7.32 0.94
CA ALA A 295 -22.06 8.09 0.69
C ALA A 295 -22.00 8.89 -0.62
N ALA A 296 -20.83 9.44 -0.97
CA ALA A 296 -20.63 10.14 -2.24
C ALA A 296 -20.66 9.16 -3.43
N VAL A 297 -19.97 8.00 -3.34
CA VAL A 297 -19.94 6.98 -4.41
C VAL A 297 -21.35 6.42 -4.67
N VAL A 298 -22.12 6.15 -3.63
CA VAL A 298 -23.50 5.60 -3.71
C VAL A 298 -24.45 6.53 -4.48
N THR A 299 -24.18 7.84 -4.54
CA THR A 299 -25.00 8.74 -5.37
C THR A 299 -25.00 8.37 -6.86
N SER A 300 -24.02 7.57 -7.30
CA SER A 300 -23.84 7.14 -8.69
C SER A 300 -23.85 8.31 -9.70
N THR A 301 -23.43 9.49 -9.25
CA THR A 301 -23.27 10.67 -10.10
C THR A 301 -21.78 10.88 -10.42
N PRO A 302 -21.42 11.44 -11.59
CA PRO A 302 -20.01 11.72 -11.91
C PRO A 302 -19.33 12.56 -10.82
N LEU A 303 -19.96 13.60 -10.30
CA LEU A 303 -19.42 14.43 -9.22
C LEU A 303 -19.25 13.63 -7.93
N GLY A 304 -20.24 12.81 -7.55
CA GLY A 304 -20.19 11.94 -6.37
C GLY A 304 -19.02 10.94 -6.46
N ILE A 305 -18.79 10.37 -7.64
CA ILE A 305 -17.65 9.46 -7.87
C ILE A 305 -16.31 10.19 -7.67
N TRP A 306 -16.11 11.36 -8.27
CA TRP A 306 -14.88 12.13 -8.12
C TRP A 306 -14.62 12.54 -6.67
N VAL A 307 -15.64 13.05 -5.98
CA VAL A 307 -15.55 13.43 -4.56
C VAL A 307 -15.29 12.20 -3.69
N GLY A 308 -16.04 11.13 -3.90
CA GLY A 308 -15.90 9.89 -3.14
C GLY A 308 -14.51 9.27 -3.27
N ILE A 309 -13.96 9.22 -4.49
CA ILE A 309 -12.60 8.70 -4.74
C ILE A 309 -11.53 9.63 -4.15
N GLY A 310 -11.69 10.95 -4.25
CA GLY A 310 -10.78 11.90 -3.61
C GLY A 310 -10.74 11.75 -2.08
N VAL A 311 -11.91 11.62 -1.45
CA VAL A 311 -12.01 11.36 0.00
C VAL A 311 -11.46 9.97 0.36
N TRP A 312 -11.67 8.95 -0.49
CA TRP A 312 -11.10 7.62 -0.33
C TRP A 312 -9.56 7.68 -0.25
N GLY A 313 -8.92 8.47 -1.13
CA GLY A 313 -7.47 8.69 -1.08
C GLY A 313 -7.03 9.34 0.24
N ILE A 314 -7.75 10.34 0.75
CA ILE A 314 -7.45 10.95 2.05
C ILE A 314 -7.48 9.90 3.17
N VAL A 315 -8.49 9.02 3.17
CA VAL A 315 -8.59 7.94 4.17
C VAL A 315 -7.39 6.99 4.06
N LEU A 316 -7.01 6.61 2.83
CA LEU A 316 -5.87 5.72 2.59
C LEU A 316 -4.58 6.33 3.14
N GLY A 317 -4.30 7.62 2.88
CA GLY A 317 -3.12 8.33 3.37
C GLY A 317 -3.04 8.39 4.91
N ILE A 318 -4.17 8.60 5.58
CA ILE A 318 -4.22 8.53 7.04
C ILE A 318 -3.96 7.08 7.52
N GLN A 319 -4.50 6.07 6.85
CA GLN A 319 -4.29 4.67 7.22
C GLN A 319 -2.85 4.24 7.02
N GLU A 320 -2.24 4.59 5.92
CA GLU A 320 -0.87 4.17 5.60
C GLU A 320 0.19 4.89 6.43
N SER A 321 -0.02 6.13 6.81
CA SER A 321 0.91 6.93 7.62
C SER A 321 0.62 6.81 9.11
N VAL A 322 -0.53 7.34 9.54
CA VAL A 322 -0.85 7.54 10.97
C VAL A 322 -1.16 6.24 11.69
N MET A 323 -1.90 5.31 11.05
CA MET A 323 -2.22 4.05 11.72
C MET A 323 -0.97 3.21 11.98
N ARG A 324 0.03 3.27 11.11
CA ARG A 324 1.33 2.61 11.37
C ARG A 324 2.11 3.30 12.49
N ALA A 325 2.14 4.64 12.50
CA ALA A 325 2.80 5.39 13.58
C ALA A 325 2.17 5.09 14.96
N ALA A 326 0.85 4.97 15.02
CA ALA A 326 0.11 4.67 16.24
C ALA A 326 0.44 3.29 16.84
N VAL A 327 0.82 2.29 16.04
CA VAL A 327 1.30 0.99 16.56
C VAL A 327 2.49 1.19 17.51
N ALA A 328 3.44 2.06 17.15
CA ALA A 328 4.61 2.34 17.99
C ALA A 328 4.25 3.04 19.31
N GLU A 329 3.11 3.74 19.37
CA GLU A 329 2.62 4.40 20.58
C GLU A 329 1.92 3.42 21.52
N VAL A 330 1.13 2.47 20.98
CA VAL A 330 0.35 1.53 21.78
C VAL A 330 1.13 0.26 22.17
N ALA A 331 2.23 -0.04 21.46
CA ALA A 331 3.06 -1.22 21.73
C ALA A 331 4.32 -0.86 22.54
N PRO A 332 4.74 -1.72 23.51
CA PRO A 332 5.99 -1.52 24.24
C PRO A 332 7.20 -1.61 23.32
N SER A 333 8.24 -0.79 23.59
CA SER A 333 9.44 -0.67 22.76
C SER A 333 10.10 -2.01 22.41
N PRO A 334 10.28 -2.97 23.37
CA PRO A 334 10.91 -4.26 23.06
C PRO A 334 10.11 -5.17 22.14
N ARG A 335 8.80 -4.92 21.94
CA ARG A 335 7.90 -5.76 21.14
C ARG A 335 7.33 -5.11 19.89
N ARG A 336 7.84 -3.98 19.49
CA ARG A 336 7.33 -3.25 18.32
C ARG A 336 7.32 -4.10 17.05
N ALA A 337 8.37 -4.88 16.79
CA ALA A 337 8.42 -5.73 15.60
C ALA A 337 7.29 -6.77 15.58
N SER A 338 7.06 -7.49 16.71
CA SER A 338 5.95 -8.44 16.85
C SER A 338 4.59 -7.74 16.76
N ALA A 339 4.45 -6.55 17.34
CA ALA A 339 3.24 -5.76 17.28
C ALA A 339 2.90 -5.34 15.84
N TYR A 340 3.88 -4.88 15.05
CA TYR A 340 3.68 -4.60 13.63
C TYR A 340 3.29 -5.86 12.84
N GLY A 341 3.89 -7.02 13.15
CA GLY A 341 3.51 -8.29 12.52
C GLY A 341 2.06 -8.66 12.79
N VAL A 342 1.62 -8.61 14.05
CA VAL A 342 0.23 -8.89 14.45
C VAL A 342 -0.74 -7.88 13.84
N PHE A 343 -0.40 -6.58 13.89
CA PHE A 343 -1.20 -5.52 13.30
C PHE A 343 -1.39 -5.73 11.80
N ASN A 344 -0.30 -5.95 11.05
CA ASN A 344 -0.37 -6.15 9.60
C ASN A 344 -1.17 -7.40 9.23
N ALA A 345 -1.00 -8.52 9.95
CA ALA A 345 -1.75 -9.74 9.69
C ALA A 345 -3.25 -9.55 9.96
N ALA A 346 -3.61 -8.92 11.08
CA ALA A 346 -5.01 -8.64 11.42
C ALA A 346 -5.65 -7.65 10.43
N TYR A 347 -4.93 -6.58 10.07
CA TYR A 347 -5.38 -5.57 9.13
C TYR A 347 -5.61 -6.16 7.72
N GLY A 348 -4.62 -6.91 7.20
CA GLY A 348 -4.73 -7.58 5.90
C GLY A 348 -5.85 -8.63 5.86
N ALA A 349 -6.01 -9.44 6.93
CA ALA A 349 -7.10 -10.40 7.04
C ALA A 349 -8.46 -9.69 7.08
N ALA A 350 -8.59 -8.62 7.86
CA ALA A 350 -9.82 -7.83 7.95
C ALA A 350 -10.19 -7.22 6.59
N TRP A 351 -9.21 -6.69 5.86
CA TRP A 351 -9.44 -6.13 4.53
C TRP A 351 -9.84 -7.21 3.52
N MET A 352 -9.23 -8.40 3.59
CA MET A 352 -9.61 -9.55 2.77
C MET A 352 -11.08 -9.94 2.99
N PHE A 353 -11.49 -10.13 4.24
CA PHE A 353 -12.88 -10.49 4.55
C PHE A 353 -13.87 -9.37 4.19
N GLY A 354 -13.51 -8.11 4.49
CA GLY A 354 -14.34 -6.96 4.15
C GLY A 354 -14.54 -6.80 2.64
N SER A 355 -13.48 -6.88 1.85
CA SER A 355 -13.54 -6.77 0.39
C SER A 355 -14.34 -7.90 -0.25
N GLY A 356 -14.14 -9.14 0.20
CA GLY A 356 -14.91 -10.30 -0.26
C GLY A 356 -16.41 -10.19 0.09
N ALA A 357 -16.71 -9.78 1.32
CA ALA A 357 -18.09 -9.56 1.77
C ALA A 357 -18.78 -8.43 1.00
N MET A 358 -18.08 -7.32 0.76
CA MET A 358 -18.62 -6.20 -0.04
C MET A 358 -18.87 -6.62 -1.48
N GLY A 359 -17.97 -7.36 -2.12
CA GLY A 359 -18.20 -7.88 -3.46
C GLY A 359 -19.42 -8.83 -3.51
N TRP A 360 -19.58 -9.71 -2.52
CA TRP A 360 -20.72 -10.62 -2.41
C TRP A 360 -22.04 -9.87 -2.17
N LEU A 361 -22.06 -8.84 -1.36
CA LEU A 361 -23.21 -7.98 -1.15
C LEU A 361 -23.54 -7.20 -2.43
N TYR A 362 -22.53 -6.68 -3.12
CA TYR A 362 -22.70 -5.97 -4.37
C TYR A 362 -23.38 -6.82 -5.46
N ASP A 363 -22.99 -8.08 -5.64
CA ASP A 363 -23.62 -8.99 -6.62
C ASP A 363 -25.11 -9.24 -6.32
N ARG A 364 -25.57 -9.01 -5.08
CA ARG A 364 -26.96 -9.22 -4.65
C ARG A 364 -27.84 -7.99 -4.68
N GLY A 365 -27.30 -6.82 -4.42
CA GLY A 365 -28.08 -5.60 -4.27
C GLY A 365 -27.39 -4.34 -4.70
N GLY A 366 -26.33 -4.44 -5.51
CA GLY A 366 -25.58 -3.29 -6.01
C GLY A 366 -24.81 -2.55 -4.93
N ILE A 367 -24.46 -1.30 -5.23
CA ILE A 367 -23.64 -0.46 -4.33
C ILE A 367 -24.32 -0.18 -3.00
N ASP A 368 -25.67 -0.07 -2.97
CA ASP A 368 -26.42 0.20 -1.74
C ASP A 368 -26.31 -0.93 -0.73
N ALA A 369 -26.17 -2.18 -1.18
CA ALA A 369 -26.08 -3.35 -0.32
C ALA A 369 -24.79 -3.39 0.52
N ILE A 370 -23.74 -2.67 0.14
CA ILE A 370 -22.51 -2.60 0.92
C ILE A 370 -22.60 -1.61 2.10
N VAL A 371 -23.50 -0.63 2.02
CA VAL A 371 -23.60 0.47 3.00
C VAL A 371 -23.78 -0.03 4.44
N PRO A 372 -24.66 -1.00 4.75
CA PRO A 372 -24.79 -1.51 6.11
C PRO A 372 -23.49 -2.09 6.67
N LEU A 373 -22.72 -2.82 5.85
CA LEU A 373 -21.43 -3.37 6.27
C LEU A 373 -20.40 -2.27 6.56
N VAL A 374 -20.34 -1.25 5.70
CA VAL A 374 -19.50 -0.08 5.91
C VAL A 374 -19.85 0.61 7.22
N LEU A 375 -21.12 0.93 7.43
CA LEU A 375 -21.59 1.60 8.65
C LEU A 375 -21.32 0.78 9.90
N ALA A 376 -21.57 -0.52 9.86
CA ALA A 376 -21.28 -1.42 11.00
C ALA A 376 -19.77 -1.48 11.30
N GLY A 377 -18.93 -1.61 10.27
CA GLY A 377 -17.48 -1.62 10.44
C GLY A 377 -16.95 -0.31 11.01
N GLN A 378 -17.40 0.83 10.46
CA GLN A 378 -16.95 2.14 10.93
C GLN A 378 -17.51 2.50 12.33
N ALA A 379 -18.74 2.09 12.67
CA ALA A 379 -19.27 2.23 14.04
C ALA A 379 -18.46 1.42 15.05
N ALA A 380 -18.13 0.16 14.72
CA ALA A 380 -17.25 -0.67 15.56
C ALA A 380 -15.85 -0.04 15.69
N ALA A 381 -15.30 0.52 14.62
CA ALA A 381 -14.02 1.24 14.64
C ALA A 381 -14.06 2.43 15.63
N VAL A 382 -15.11 3.24 15.60
CA VAL A 382 -15.29 4.36 16.56
C VAL A 382 -15.29 3.85 18.00
N VAL A 383 -16.02 2.76 18.30
CA VAL A 383 -16.11 2.18 19.64
C VAL A 383 -14.74 1.68 20.14
N PHE A 384 -14.03 0.91 19.31
CA PHE A 384 -12.72 0.38 19.68
C PHE A 384 -11.66 1.48 19.83
N LEU A 385 -11.69 2.51 18.97
CA LEU A 385 -10.80 3.65 19.09
C LEU A 385 -11.07 4.45 20.37
N ALA A 386 -12.33 4.72 20.69
CA ALA A 386 -12.72 5.38 21.93
C ALA A 386 -12.24 4.62 23.16
N ALA A 387 -12.39 3.28 23.16
CA ALA A 387 -11.87 2.41 24.23
C ALA A 387 -10.33 2.45 24.31
N THR A 388 -9.64 2.51 23.16
CA THR A 388 -8.17 2.65 23.12
C THR A 388 -7.72 3.97 23.74
N VAL A 389 -8.33 5.09 23.36
CA VAL A 389 -8.02 6.43 23.87
C VAL A 389 -8.34 6.53 25.39
N ALA A 390 -9.45 5.94 25.85
CA ALA A 390 -9.81 5.90 27.25
C ALA A 390 -8.81 5.10 28.10
N SER A 391 -8.28 3.99 27.55
CA SER A 391 -7.28 3.16 28.23
C SER A 391 -5.93 3.88 28.40
N THR A 392 -5.56 4.76 27.47
CA THR A 392 -4.32 5.54 27.55
C THR A 392 -4.36 6.56 28.69
N ARG A 393 -5.52 7.17 28.94
CA ARG A 393 -5.70 8.13 30.05
C ARG A 393 -5.56 7.49 31.44
N ARG A 394 -5.93 6.19 31.59
CA ARG A 394 -5.84 5.48 32.87
C ARG A 394 -4.43 5.02 33.23
N SER A 395 -3.55 4.89 32.27
CA SER A 395 -2.16 4.45 32.49
C SER A 395 -1.16 5.59 32.77
N GLY A 396 -1.62 6.84 32.88
CA GLY A 396 -0.79 7.98 33.37
C GLY A 396 0.37 8.40 32.44
N THR A 397 0.39 7.95 31.19
CA THR A 397 1.36 8.35 30.18
C THR A 397 0.72 9.41 29.27
N VAL A 398 0.71 10.64 29.73
CA VAL A 398 0.52 11.87 28.93
C VAL A 398 1.81 12.65 28.99
#